data_a53e13acb1c8b4fd6577e16f9684789f
#
_entry.id   a53e13acb1c8b4fd6577e16f9684789f
#
_cell.length_a   1.000
_cell.length_b   1.000
_cell.length_c   1.000
_cell.angle_alpha   90.00
_cell.angle_beta   90.00
_cell.angle_gamma   90.00
#
_symmetry.space_group_name_H-M   'P 1'
#
loop_
_entity.id
_entity.type
_entity.pdbx_description
1 polymer ?
#
loop_
_entity_poly.entity_id
_entity_poly.type
_entity_poly.pdbx_seq_one_letter_code
_entity_poly.pdbx_strand_id
1 'polypeptide(L)'
;LCIGDLHEPFCLDGYLDFCVDIYNSWDCDRIIFIGDVIDNHFSSYHETDADGLGGMDELELAIEKLKPWHDTFPDADVTIGNHDRMIMRKAQSSNIPTHWIKEYKDALGTPTWNFTERVVVDNVQYIHGEGGTARSRCIKDMQSTIQGHLHTQCYSEWKVGSRARIFGAQVGCGIDKDAYAMAYAKNFPKPAIACLVCIDGETVINEMMPL
;
A
#
# COMPACT_ATOMS: atom_id res chain seq x y z
N LEU A 1 -2.07 -0.26 -13.00
CA LEU A 1 -0.87 -0.10 -12.16
C LEU A 1 -1.22 -0.37 -10.70
N CYS A 2 -0.36 -1.11 -9.98
CA CYS A 2 -0.45 -1.36 -8.54
C CYS A 2 0.68 -0.62 -7.85
N ILE A 3 0.35 0.25 -6.91
CA ILE A 3 1.30 1.07 -6.17
C ILE A 3 1.37 0.52 -4.74
N GLY A 4 2.57 0.18 -4.29
CA GLY A 4 2.81 -0.36 -2.95
C GLY A 4 2.74 0.72 -1.87
N ASP A 5 2.90 0.26 -0.66
CA ASP A 5 2.82 0.99 0.60
C ASP A 5 3.54 2.33 0.54
N LEU A 6 2.79 3.45 0.62
CA LEU A 6 3.34 4.82 0.54
C LEU A 6 3.89 5.28 1.89
N HIS A 7 3.16 4.97 2.97
CA HIS A 7 3.45 5.46 4.32
C HIS A 7 3.62 6.98 4.41
N GLU A 8 2.76 7.76 3.73
CA GLU A 8 2.83 9.20 3.88
C GLU A 8 2.70 9.64 5.36
N PRO A 9 3.47 10.60 5.80
CA PRO A 9 4.31 11.54 5.04
C PRO A 9 5.74 11.06 4.75
N PHE A 10 6.07 9.79 4.92
CA PHE A 10 7.42 9.20 4.84
C PHE A 10 7.70 8.46 3.53
N CYS A 11 6.97 8.79 2.48
CA CYS A 11 7.23 8.29 1.14
C CYS A 11 8.52 8.90 0.55
N LEU A 12 9.25 8.08 -0.20
CA LEU A 12 10.50 8.49 -0.86
C LEU A 12 10.23 9.55 -1.92
N ASP A 13 10.99 10.62 -1.88
CA ASP A 13 10.94 11.67 -2.91
C ASP A 13 11.21 11.08 -4.30
N GLY A 14 10.37 11.46 -5.28
CA GLY A 14 10.45 10.98 -6.66
C GLY A 14 9.71 9.65 -6.91
N TYR A 15 9.17 8.98 -5.88
CA TYR A 15 8.42 7.74 -6.10
C TYR A 15 7.11 7.97 -6.87
N LEU A 16 6.43 9.10 -6.66
CA LEU A 16 5.26 9.49 -7.46
C LEU A 16 5.64 9.62 -8.94
N ASP A 17 6.70 10.37 -9.25
CA ASP A 17 7.16 10.59 -10.64
C ASP A 17 7.51 9.26 -11.31
N PHE A 18 8.19 8.37 -10.60
CA PHE A 18 8.47 7.02 -11.07
C PHE A 18 7.18 6.24 -11.39
N CYS A 19 6.19 6.26 -10.50
CA CYS A 19 4.91 5.58 -10.74
C CYS A 19 4.16 6.18 -11.95
N VAL A 20 4.24 7.50 -12.14
CA VAL A 20 3.65 8.19 -13.30
C VAL A 20 4.33 7.76 -14.59
N ASP A 21 5.66 7.68 -14.60
CA ASP A 21 6.42 7.21 -15.77
C ASP A 21 6.04 5.78 -16.15
N ILE A 22 5.92 4.89 -15.17
CA ILE A 22 5.48 3.51 -15.41
C ILE A 22 4.02 3.47 -15.90
N TYR A 23 3.11 4.24 -15.26
CA TYR A 23 1.71 4.34 -15.69
C TYR A 23 1.59 4.70 -17.17
N ASN A 24 2.34 5.74 -17.60
CA ASN A 24 2.34 6.21 -18.98
C ASN A 24 3.03 5.22 -19.94
N SER A 25 4.14 4.61 -19.51
CA SER A 25 4.91 3.69 -20.36
C SER A 25 4.14 2.42 -20.70
N TRP A 26 3.27 1.96 -19.81
CA TRP A 26 2.44 0.77 -20.00
C TRP A 26 1.01 1.09 -20.40
N ASP A 27 0.66 2.37 -20.65
CA ASP A 27 -0.70 2.82 -20.99
C ASP A 27 -1.75 2.23 -20.01
N CYS A 28 -1.45 2.33 -18.71
CA CYS A 28 -2.32 1.78 -17.68
C CYS A 28 -3.64 2.56 -17.61
N ASP A 29 -4.75 1.87 -17.39
CA ASP A 29 -6.10 2.44 -17.33
C ASP A 29 -6.72 2.42 -15.94
N ARG A 30 -6.06 1.77 -14.96
CA ARG A 30 -6.53 1.63 -13.59
C ARG A 30 -5.39 1.76 -12.60
N ILE A 31 -5.70 2.37 -11.44
CA ILE A 31 -4.79 2.47 -10.30
C ILE A 31 -5.36 1.72 -9.11
N ILE A 32 -4.51 0.90 -8.47
CA ILE A 32 -4.81 0.25 -7.20
C ILE A 32 -3.65 0.51 -6.23
N PHE A 33 -3.92 1.25 -5.16
CA PHE A 33 -3.00 1.37 -4.03
C PHE A 33 -3.17 0.15 -3.12
N ILE A 34 -2.07 -0.49 -2.76
CA ILE A 34 -2.09 -1.76 -2.00
C ILE A 34 -2.05 -1.53 -0.48
N GLY A 35 -2.67 -0.46 -0.02
CA GLY A 35 -2.79 -0.12 1.40
C GLY A 35 -1.56 0.56 1.98
N ASP A 36 -1.63 0.84 3.28
CA ASP A 36 -0.65 1.62 4.01
C ASP A 36 -0.28 2.92 3.27
N VAL A 37 -1.34 3.66 2.83
CA VAL A 37 -1.15 4.95 2.15
C VAL A 37 -0.69 6.03 3.13
N ILE A 38 -0.97 5.87 4.44
CA ILE A 38 -0.46 6.70 5.52
C ILE A 38 0.27 5.82 6.56
N ASP A 39 1.21 6.42 7.28
CA ASP A 39 2.01 5.68 8.28
C ASP A 39 1.32 5.58 9.63
N ASN A 40 0.70 6.64 10.11
CA ASN A 40 0.13 6.72 11.45
C ASN A 40 1.15 6.37 12.56
N HIS A 41 2.41 6.80 12.42
CA HIS A 41 3.50 6.49 13.34
C HIS A 41 3.15 6.85 14.78
N PHE A 42 2.59 8.05 15.01
CA PHE A 42 2.14 8.51 16.32
C PHE A 42 1.15 7.54 16.98
N SER A 43 0.34 6.87 16.18
CA SER A 43 -0.66 5.90 16.65
C SER A 43 -0.15 4.46 16.66
N SER A 44 1.12 4.23 16.38
CA SER A 44 1.73 2.89 16.33
C SER A 44 1.55 2.11 17.64
N TYR A 45 1.57 0.79 17.53
CA TYR A 45 1.72 -0.13 18.67
C TYR A 45 3.20 -0.43 18.99
N HIS A 46 4.11 0.05 18.15
CA HIS A 46 5.55 0.04 18.40
C HIS A 46 5.96 1.30 19.18
N GLU A 47 7.20 1.32 19.66
CA GLU A 47 7.77 2.53 20.25
C GLU A 47 7.79 3.65 19.20
N THR A 48 7.23 4.78 19.59
CA THR A 48 7.24 5.99 18.75
C THR A 48 8.49 6.82 19.06
N ASP A 49 9.00 7.55 18.07
CA ASP A 49 10.10 8.47 18.28
C ASP A 49 9.62 9.67 19.11
N ALA A 50 10.33 9.95 20.22
CA ALA A 50 9.97 11.03 21.12
C ALA A 50 10.14 12.44 20.49
N ASP A 51 11.00 12.54 19.48
CA ASP A 51 11.26 13.75 18.71
C ASP A 51 10.45 13.79 17.40
N GLY A 52 9.56 12.80 17.19
CA GLY A 52 8.68 12.71 16.04
C GLY A 52 7.52 13.71 16.07
N LEU A 53 6.78 13.78 14.99
CA LEU A 53 5.60 14.64 14.86
C LEU A 53 4.50 14.22 15.86
N GLY A 54 3.73 15.20 16.34
CA GLY A 54 2.49 14.95 17.05
C GLY A 54 1.42 14.38 16.10
N GLY A 55 0.44 13.66 16.66
CA GLY A 55 -0.54 12.94 15.84
C GLY A 55 -1.33 13.83 14.85
N MET A 56 -1.63 15.08 15.23
CA MET A 56 -2.30 16.00 14.33
C MET A 56 -1.36 16.54 13.24
N ASP A 57 -0.13 16.89 13.62
CA ASP A 57 0.87 17.41 12.69
C ASP A 57 1.26 16.34 11.65
N GLU A 58 1.40 15.08 12.08
CA GLU A 58 1.66 13.94 11.18
C GLU A 58 0.52 13.72 10.20
N LEU A 59 -0.73 13.76 10.67
CA LEU A 59 -1.91 13.59 9.81
C LEU A 59 -2.04 14.74 8.81
N GLU A 60 -1.87 16.00 9.24
CA GLU A 60 -1.94 17.16 8.35
C GLU A 60 -0.86 17.09 7.26
N LEU A 61 0.36 16.72 7.64
CA LEU A 61 1.46 16.52 6.68
C LEU A 61 1.18 15.35 5.73
N ALA A 62 0.63 14.24 6.23
CA ALA A 62 0.23 13.11 5.39
C ALA A 62 -0.84 13.51 4.36
N ILE A 63 -1.85 14.30 4.76
CA ILE A 63 -2.88 14.83 3.85
C ILE A 63 -2.23 15.74 2.79
N GLU A 64 -1.32 16.62 3.19
CA GLU A 64 -0.58 17.49 2.26
C GLU A 64 0.21 16.67 1.23
N LYS A 65 0.90 15.62 1.68
CA LYS A 65 1.70 14.73 0.84
C LYS A 65 0.86 13.78 -0.03
N LEU A 66 -0.33 13.38 0.43
CA LEU A 66 -1.27 12.58 -0.37
C LEU A 66 -1.95 13.39 -1.48
N LYS A 67 -2.03 14.72 -1.34
CA LYS A 67 -2.71 15.55 -2.33
C LYS A 67 -2.13 15.40 -3.75
N PRO A 68 -0.81 15.43 -3.99
CA PRO A 68 -0.24 15.17 -5.32
C PRO A 68 -0.63 13.79 -5.90
N TRP A 69 -0.70 12.74 -5.06
CA TRP A 69 -1.15 11.42 -5.47
C TRP A 69 -2.60 11.41 -5.93
N HIS A 70 -3.49 12.08 -5.17
CA HIS A 70 -4.89 12.18 -5.52
C HIS A 70 -5.13 13.06 -6.75
N ASP A 71 -4.39 14.18 -6.88
CA ASP A 71 -4.49 15.06 -8.05
C ASP A 71 -4.03 14.34 -9.32
N THR A 72 -3.04 13.44 -9.22
CA THR A 72 -2.51 12.67 -10.36
C THR A 72 -3.40 11.47 -10.70
N PHE A 73 -3.88 10.76 -9.69
CA PHE A 73 -4.69 9.56 -9.81
C PHE A 73 -6.03 9.73 -9.08
N PRO A 74 -6.95 10.56 -9.60
CA PRO A 74 -8.19 10.90 -8.90
C PRO A 74 -9.14 9.71 -8.75
N ASP A 75 -9.09 8.75 -9.68
CA ASP A 75 -9.92 7.55 -9.65
C ASP A 75 -9.05 6.34 -9.29
N ALA A 76 -9.02 5.97 -8.02
CA ALA A 76 -8.24 4.83 -7.55
C ALA A 76 -9.02 3.96 -6.56
N ASP A 77 -8.75 2.65 -6.62
CA ASP A 77 -9.08 1.73 -5.54
C ASP A 77 -7.92 1.68 -4.53
N VAL A 78 -8.24 1.68 -3.24
CA VAL A 78 -7.26 1.59 -2.16
C VAL A 78 -7.62 0.41 -1.27
N THR A 79 -6.73 -0.60 -1.17
CA THR A 79 -6.93 -1.64 -0.18
C THR A 79 -6.47 -1.13 1.19
N ILE A 80 -7.23 -1.44 2.24
CA ILE A 80 -6.94 -0.92 3.58
C ILE A 80 -5.81 -1.73 4.21
N GLY A 81 -4.70 -1.06 4.55
CA GLY A 81 -3.57 -1.67 5.22
C GLY A 81 -3.65 -1.64 6.74
N ASN A 82 -2.65 -2.21 7.41
CA ASN A 82 -2.62 -2.23 8.87
C ASN A 82 -2.32 -0.85 9.49
N HIS A 83 -1.55 -0.01 8.80
CA HIS A 83 -1.32 1.38 9.21
C HIS A 83 -2.57 2.23 9.00
N ASP A 84 -3.24 2.09 7.87
CA ASP A 84 -4.50 2.79 7.59
C ASP A 84 -5.55 2.50 8.67
N ARG A 85 -5.74 1.22 9.06
CA ARG A 85 -6.76 0.82 10.03
C ARG A 85 -6.39 1.04 11.49
N MET A 86 -5.20 1.55 11.77
CA MET A 86 -4.69 1.66 13.14
C MET A 86 -5.61 2.50 14.04
N ILE A 87 -6.14 3.61 13.52
CA ILE A 87 -7.09 4.47 14.25
C ILE A 87 -8.38 3.72 14.56
N MET A 88 -8.92 2.98 13.59
CA MET A 88 -10.13 2.17 13.79
C MET A 88 -9.91 1.08 14.85
N ARG A 89 -8.76 0.40 14.82
CA ARG A 89 -8.40 -0.61 15.84
C ARG A 89 -8.27 0.00 17.23
N LYS A 90 -7.64 1.18 17.36
CA LYS A 90 -7.54 1.89 18.65
C LYS A 90 -8.90 2.32 19.16
N ALA A 91 -9.76 2.83 18.31
CA ALA A 91 -11.13 3.18 18.68
C ALA A 91 -11.90 1.95 19.20
N GLN A 92 -11.84 0.83 18.49
CA GLN A 92 -12.47 -0.42 18.89
C GLN A 92 -11.93 -0.92 20.25
N SER A 93 -10.61 -0.92 20.45
CA SER A 93 -9.98 -1.33 21.72
C SER A 93 -10.36 -0.41 22.90
N SER A 94 -10.71 0.84 22.61
CA SER A 94 -11.20 1.83 23.58
C SER A 94 -12.72 1.88 23.70
N ASN A 95 -13.44 0.91 23.10
CA ASN A 95 -14.89 0.85 23.05
C ASN A 95 -15.56 2.10 22.42
N ILE A 96 -14.87 2.79 21.52
CA ILE A 96 -15.42 3.91 20.76
C ILE A 96 -16.11 3.35 19.51
N PRO A 97 -17.43 3.58 19.32
CA PRO A 97 -18.11 3.16 18.10
C PRO A 97 -17.51 3.81 16.86
N THR A 98 -17.28 3.02 15.82
CA THR A 98 -16.65 3.50 14.55
C THR A 98 -17.48 4.59 13.87
N HIS A 99 -18.76 4.68 14.15
CA HIS A 99 -19.64 5.76 13.66
C HIS A 99 -19.18 7.19 14.08
N TRP A 100 -18.37 7.30 15.12
CA TRP A 100 -17.76 8.57 15.55
C TRP A 100 -16.52 8.96 14.74
N ILE A 101 -16.02 8.08 13.87
CA ILE A 101 -14.78 8.26 13.13
C ILE A 101 -15.14 8.55 11.68
N LYS A 102 -14.43 9.50 11.06
CA LYS A 102 -14.60 9.80 9.63
C LYS A 102 -14.22 8.58 8.78
N GLU A 103 -14.85 8.44 7.63
CA GLU A 103 -14.38 7.52 6.59
C GLU A 103 -12.98 7.93 6.11
N TYR A 104 -12.20 6.96 5.61
CA TYR A 104 -10.81 7.22 5.16
C TYR A 104 -10.74 8.34 4.14
N LYS A 105 -11.54 8.29 3.10
CA LYS A 105 -11.57 9.32 2.04
C LYS A 105 -11.83 10.74 2.56
N ASP A 106 -12.67 10.87 3.59
CA ASP A 106 -13.02 12.16 4.20
C ASP A 106 -11.93 12.63 5.17
N ALA A 107 -11.29 11.69 5.86
CA ALA A 107 -10.19 11.99 6.77
C ALA A 107 -8.93 12.41 6.02
N LEU A 108 -8.64 11.77 4.89
CA LEU A 108 -7.42 11.94 4.11
C LEU A 108 -7.56 12.96 2.96
N GLY A 109 -8.75 13.52 2.75
CA GLY A 109 -8.99 14.49 1.67
C GLY A 109 -8.90 13.89 0.26
N THR A 110 -9.26 12.62 0.12
CA THR A 110 -9.24 11.87 -1.15
C THR A 110 -10.66 11.40 -1.55
N PRO A 111 -11.60 12.33 -1.82
CA PRO A 111 -13.03 12.04 -1.86
C PRO A 111 -13.45 11.05 -2.94
N THR A 112 -12.67 10.88 -3.98
CA THR A 112 -12.98 9.97 -5.11
C THR A 112 -12.29 8.62 -5.00
N TRP A 113 -11.36 8.43 -4.05
CA TRP A 113 -10.74 7.13 -3.81
C TRP A 113 -11.71 6.18 -3.11
N ASN A 114 -11.68 4.92 -3.54
CA ASN A 114 -12.54 3.86 -3.02
C ASN A 114 -11.76 2.95 -2.06
N PHE A 115 -11.95 3.12 -0.76
CA PHE A 115 -11.29 2.33 0.28
C PHE A 115 -12.04 1.03 0.57
N THR A 116 -11.36 -0.11 0.46
CA THR A 116 -11.94 -1.43 0.67
C THR A 116 -10.90 -2.42 1.23
N GLU A 117 -11.36 -3.51 1.86
CA GLU A 117 -10.46 -4.56 2.35
C GLU A 117 -9.84 -5.39 1.22
N ARG A 118 -10.52 -5.45 0.08
CA ARG A 118 -10.12 -6.30 -1.06
C ARG A 118 -10.74 -5.78 -2.34
N VAL A 119 -9.95 -5.70 -3.38
CA VAL A 119 -10.39 -5.45 -4.76
C VAL A 119 -10.23 -6.73 -5.57
N VAL A 120 -11.13 -6.99 -6.51
CA VAL A 120 -10.99 -8.08 -7.48
C VAL A 120 -11.23 -7.53 -8.88
N VAL A 121 -10.22 -7.65 -9.72
CA VAL A 121 -10.25 -7.24 -11.14
C VAL A 121 -9.61 -8.36 -11.95
N ASP A 122 -10.21 -8.75 -13.06
CA ASP A 122 -9.71 -9.77 -13.99
C ASP A 122 -9.30 -11.09 -13.31
N ASN A 123 -10.11 -11.54 -12.34
CA ASN A 123 -9.84 -12.70 -11.48
C ASN A 123 -8.59 -12.61 -10.61
N VAL A 124 -7.95 -11.45 -10.51
CA VAL A 124 -6.87 -11.18 -9.56
C VAL A 124 -7.44 -10.49 -8.34
N GLN A 125 -7.09 -10.98 -7.16
CA GLN A 125 -7.35 -10.26 -5.91
C GLN A 125 -6.18 -9.36 -5.55
N TYR A 126 -6.52 -8.15 -5.13
CA TYR A 126 -5.61 -7.14 -4.61
C TYR A 126 -5.93 -6.94 -3.14
N ILE A 127 -4.95 -7.10 -2.29
CA ILE A 127 -5.08 -6.99 -0.84
C ILE A 127 -3.81 -6.37 -0.26
N HIS A 128 -3.92 -5.65 0.85
CA HIS A 128 -2.71 -5.24 1.54
C HIS A 128 -1.93 -6.47 2.05
N GLY A 129 -2.61 -7.36 2.74
CA GLY A 129 -2.07 -8.64 3.21
C GLY A 129 -1.35 -8.52 4.56
N GLU A 130 -1.84 -9.24 5.54
CA GLU A 130 -1.19 -9.36 6.85
C GLU A 130 -0.95 -10.85 7.12
N GLY A 131 0.21 -11.18 7.72
CA GLY A 131 0.48 -12.52 8.21
C GLY A 131 0.79 -13.57 7.14
N GLY A 132 1.46 -13.18 6.05
CA GLY A 132 1.90 -14.11 5.02
C GLY A 132 2.41 -13.42 3.76
N THR A 133 2.77 -14.22 2.77
CA THR A 133 3.26 -13.72 1.48
C THR A 133 2.21 -13.90 0.39
N ALA A 134 2.30 -13.14 -0.69
CA ALA A 134 1.46 -13.33 -1.87
C ALA A 134 1.51 -14.77 -2.41
N ARG A 135 2.68 -15.45 -2.29
CA ARG A 135 2.85 -16.88 -2.64
C ARG A 135 1.94 -17.79 -1.86
N SER A 136 1.88 -17.61 -0.54
CA SER A 136 1.06 -18.44 0.33
C SER A 136 -0.42 -18.10 0.17
N ARG A 137 -0.72 -16.83 -0.04
CA ARG A 137 -2.09 -16.34 -0.16
C ARG A 137 -2.76 -16.82 -1.45
N CYS A 138 -2.08 -16.73 -2.59
CA CYS A 138 -2.64 -17.21 -3.85
C CYS A 138 -2.97 -18.71 -3.83
N ILE A 139 -2.15 -19.52 -3.16
CA ILE A 139 -2.42 -20.96 -3.00
C ILE A 139 -3.60 -21.20 -2.05
N LYS A 140 -3.63 -20.50 -0.92
CA LYS A 140 -4.70 -20.63 0.08
C LYS A 140 -6.07 -20.29 -0.49
N ASP A 141 -6.13 -19.22 -1.27
CA ASP A 141 -7.38 -18.72 -1.85
C ASP A 141 -7.67 -19.32 -3.24
N MET A 142 -6.73 -20.09 -3.81
CA MET A 142 -6.79 -20.62 -5.18
C MET A 142 -7.09 -19.51 -6.21
N GLN A 143 -6.50 -18.33 -6.02
CA GLN A 143 -6.72 -17.15 -6.83
C GLN A 143 -5.42 -16.36 -7.00
N SER A 144 -5.20 -15.81 -8.19
CA SER A 144 -4.10 -14.86 -8.42
C SER A 144 -4.19 -13.71 -7.42
N THR A 145 -3.06 -13.36 -6.79
CA THR A 145 -3.01 -12.42 -5.67
C THR A 145 -1.88 -11.43 -5.87
N ILE A 146 -2.19 -10.14 -5.76
CA ILE A 146 -1.24 -9.05 -5.64
C ILE A 146 -1.33 -8.48 -4.23
N GLN A 147 -0.18 -8.32 -3.56
CA GLN A 147 -0.10 -8.00 -2.13
C GLN A 147 1.02 -6.99 -1.85
N GLY A 148 0.81 -6.09 -0.87
CA GLY A 148 1.78 -5.19 -0.27
C GLY A 148 2.37 -5.71 1.04
N HIS A 149 2.51 -4.85 2.05
CA HIS A 149 2.91 -5.13 3.44
C HIS A 149 4.36 -5.57 3.65
N LEU A 150 4.93 -6.37 2.76
CA LEU A 150 6.30 -6.87 2.90
C LEU A 150 7.29 -6.00 2.13
N HIS A 151 7.69 -4.89 2.73
CA HIS A 151 8.47 -3.80 2.11
C HIS A 151 9.78 -4.25 1.47
N THR A 152 10.36 -5.36 1.92
CA THR A 152 11.65 -5.89 1.41
C THR A 152 11.48 -6.86 0.25
N GLN A 153 10.26 -7.07 -0.24
CA GLN A 153 9.96 -8.07 -1.25
C GLN A 153 9.27 -7.44 -2.47
N CYS A 154 9.83 -7.70 -3.64
CA CYS A 154 9.23 -7.39 -4.93
C CYS A 154 9.47 -8.61 -5.84
N TYR A 155 8.41 -9.34 -6.19
CA TYR A 155 8.50 -10.55 -7.01
C TYR A 155 7.15 -10.93 -7.61
N SER A 156 7.18 -11.74 -8.66
CA SER A 156 6.02 -12.45 -9.21
C SER A 156 6.34 -13.94 -9.34
N GLU A 157 5.46 -14.81 -8.85
CA GLU A 157 5.65 -16.27 -8.89
C GLU A 157 4.39 -16.98 -9.35
N TRP A 158 4.52 -17.77 -10.38
CA TRP A 158 3.43 -18.56 -10.97
C TRP A 158 3.29 -19.92 -10.34
N LYS A 159 2.05 -20.36 -10.16
CA LYS A 159 1.66 -21.72 -9.82
C LYS A 159 0.82 -22.29 -10.96
N VAL A 160 1.35 -23.31 -11.60
CA VAL A 160 0.72 -23.92 -12.78
C VAL A 160 0.36 -25.36 -12.47
N GLY A 161 -0.90 -25.68 -12.62
CA GLY A 161 -1.44 -27.04 -12.46
C GLY A 161 -2.22 -27.46 -13.70
N SER A 162 -2.76 -28.68 -13.67
CA SER A 162 -3.52 -29.23 -14.80
C SER A 162 -4.81 -28.47 -15.13
N ARG A 163 -5.35 -27.70 -14.18
CA ARG A 163 -6.65 -27.01 -14.30
C ARG A 163 -6.60 -25.52 -14.03
N ALA A 164 -5.49 -25.00 -13.52
CA ALA A 164 -5.37 -23.62 -13.12
C ALA A 164 -3.94 -23.10 -13.31
N ARG A 165 -3.85 -21.83 -13.68
CA ARG A 165 -2.64 -21.04 -13.66
C ARG A 165 -2.95 -19.78 -12.82
N ILE A 166 -2.29 -19.64 -11.69
CA ILE A 166 -2.44 -18.51 -10.78
C ILE A 166 -1.07 -17.95 -10.43
N PHE A 167 -1.01 -16.75 -9.92
CA PHE A 167 0.24 -16.15 -9.44
C PHE A 167 0.07 -15.49 -8.07
N GLY A 168 1.19 -15.37 -7.35
CA GLY A 168 1.33 -14.50 -6.20
C GLY A 168 2.41 -13.47 -6.48
N ALA A 169 2.05 -12.18 -6.42
CA ALA A 169 2.98 -11.08 -6.67
C ALA A 169 3.04 -10.13 -5.47
N GLN A 170 4.27 -9.78 -5.10
CA GLN A 170 4.57 -8.81 -4.04
C GLN A 170 5.01 -7.51 -4.69
N VAL A 171 4.38 -6.39 -4.32
CA VAL A 171 4.51 -5.12 -5.05
C VAL A 171 5.79 -4.35 -4.70
N GLY A 172 6.30 -4.51 -3.48
CA GLY A 172 7.29 -3.59 -2.91
C GLY A 172 6.60 -2.41 -2.22
N CYS A 173 7.29 -1.28 -2.11
CA CYS A 173 6.79 -0.09 -1.42
C CYS A 173 7.44 1.19 -1.94
N GLY A 174 6.96 2.34 -1.45
CA GLY A 174 7.50 3.68 -1.72
C GLY A 174 8.18 4.35 -0.52
N ILE A 175 8.56 3.60 0.52
CA ILE A 175 9.01 4.14 1.80
C ILE A 175 10.42 4.71 1.73
N ASP A 176 10.61 5.90 2.31
CA ASP A 176 11.96 6.38 2.65
C ASP A 176 12.48 5.66 3.90
N LYS A 177 13.49 4.79 3.71
CA LYS A 177 14.12 4.04 4.80
C LYS A 177 14.82 4.90 5.85
N ASP A 178 15.18 6.13 5.49
CA ASP A 178 15.92 7.06 6.35
C ASP A 178 14.97 7.96 7.18
N ALA A 179 13.65 7.87 6.95
CA ALA A 179 12.66 8.57 7.76
C ALA A 179 12.67 8.08 9.22
N TYR A 180 12.43 8.99 10.16
CA TYR A 180 12.45 8.66 11.60
C TYR A 180 11.41 7.59 11.98
N ALA A 181 10.27 7.58 11.32
CA ALA A 181 9.23 6.57 11.52
C ALA A 181 9.73 5.14 11.28
N MET A 182 10.80 4.97 10.48
CA MET A 182 11.45 3.69 10.22
C MET A 182 12.58 3.37 11.23
N ALA A 183 12.73 4.15 12.29
CA ALA A 183 13.81 3.97 13.28
C ALA A 183 13.78 2.58 13.96
N TYR A 184 12.61 1.99 14.14
CA TYR A 184 12.46 0.61 14.65
C TYR A 184 12.99 -0.44 13.66
N ALA A 185 13.08 -0.09 12.39
CA ALA A 185 13.49 -0.98 11.30
C ALA A 185 14.98 -0.84 10.92
N LYS A 186 15.81 -0.15 11.73
CA LYS A 186 17.24 0.12 11.44
C LYS A 186 18.06 -1.11 11.05
N ASN A 187 17.69 -2.28 11.54
CA ASN A 187 18.34 -3.55 11.24
C ASN A 187 17.66 -4.36 10.15
N PHE A 188 16.59 -3.83 9.53
CA PHE A 188 15.90 -4.53 8.48
C PHE A 188 16.62 -4.34 7.13
N PRO A 189 16.47 -5.30 6.20
CA PRO A 189 16.93 -5.11 4.82
C PRO A 189 16.34 -3.84 4.20
N LYS A 190 17.03 -3.27 3.22
CA LYS A 190 16.52 -2.11 2.49
C LYS A 190 15.17 -2.42 1.87
N PRO A 191 14.24 -1.44 1.82
CA PRO A 191 12.97 -1.62 1.15
C PRO A 191 13.16 -1.83 -0.36
N ALA A 192 12.27 -2.59 -0.96
CA ALA A 192 12.17 -2.76 -2.39
C ALA A 192 11.30 -1.63 -2.95
N ILE A 193 11.92 -0.54 -3.40
CA ILE A 193 11.19 0.58 -3.98
C ILE A 193 10.73 0.17 -5.38
N ALA A 194 9.42 -0.04 -5.53
CA ALA A 194 8.88 -0.67 -6.73
C ALA A 194 7.35 -0.46 -6.84
N CYS A 195 6.85 -0.59 -8.06
CA CYS A 195 5.44 -0.76 -8.35
C CYS A 195 5.24 -2.00 -9.25
N LEU A 196 3.99 -2.32 -9.61
CA LEU A 196 3.69 -3.51 -10.39
C LEU A 196 2.62 -3.21 -11.44
N VAL A 197 2.85 -3.67 -12.66
CA VAL A 197 1.86 -3.64 -13.74
C VAL A 197 1.22 -5.02 -13.86
N CYS A 198 -0.11 -5.06 -13.89
CA CYS A 198 -0.89 -6.26 -14.17
C CYS A 198 -1.73 -6.03 -15.44
N ILE A 199 -1.51 -6.83 -16.47
CA ILE A 199 -2.20 -6.72 -17.76
C ILE A 199 -3.22 -7.85 -17.85
N ASP A 200 -4.50 -7.49 -17.97
CA ASP A 200 -5.64 -8.41 -18.16
C ASP A 200 -5.71 -9.58 -17.16
N GLY A 201 -5.11 -9.41 -15.96
CA GLY A 201 -5.02 -10.49 -14.98
C GLY A 201 -4.11 -11.66 -15.36
N GLU A 202 -3.40 -11.56 -16.49
CA GLU A 202 -2.61 -12.64 -17.07
C GLU A 202 -1.10 -12.38 -17.13
N THR A 203 -0.67 -11.13 -17.13
CA THR A 203 0.75 -10.77 -17.17
C THR A 203 1.07 -9.84 -16.01
N VAL A 204 2.15 -10.13 -15.32
CA VAL A 204 2.56 -9.37 -14.13
C VAL A 204 4.02 -8.96 -14.28
N ILE A 205 4.28 -7.67 -14.15
CA ILE A 205 5.61 -7.07 -14.34
C ILE A 205 5.93 -6.25 -13.10
N ASN A 206 7.03 -6.58 -12.44
CA ASN A 206 7.55 -5.82 -11.32
C ASN A 206 8.53 -4.77 -11.84
N GLU A 207 8.25 -3.50 -11.56
CA GLU A 207 9.07 -2.36 -11.95
C GLU A 207 9.80 -1.82 -10.73
N MET A 208 11.13 -1.97 -10.71
CA MET A 208 11.99 -1.49 -9.62
C MET A 208 12.47 -0.08 -9.93
N MET A 209 12.32 0.84 -8.96
CA MET A 209 12.87 2.19 -9.08
C MET A 209 14.41 2.14 -9.01
N PRO A 210 15.11 2.74 -9.98
CA PRO A 210 16.56 2.93 -9.88
C PRO A 210 16.90 3.86 -8.71
N LEU A 211 17.77 3.43 -7.80
CA LEU A 211 18.20 4.20 -6.62
C LEU A 211 19.64 4.70 -6.78
#